data_6c7d0eb17ee2b4bfa105927d5e34ac93
#
_entry.id   6c7d0eb17ee2b4bfa105927d5e34ac93
#
_cell.length_a   1.000
_cell.length_b   1.000
_cell.length_c   1.000
_cell.angle_alpha   90.00
_cell.angle_beta   90.00
_cell.angle_gamma   90.00
#
_symmetry.space_group_name_H-M   'P 1'
#
loop_
_entity.id
_entity.type
_entity.pdbx_description
1 polymer ?
#
loop_
_entity_poly.entity_id
_entity_poly.type
_entity_poly.pdbx_seq_one_letter_code
_entity_poly.pdbx_strand_id
1 'polypeptide(L)'
;MQQIQLPQGMKDTILQECEKKKYLQNTLEQIFESFGYEEIITPTIEYYETYENAFKNIQTTDMYKFFDENGRILTLRTDMTVPIARVCASKFKDSKPPFRYRYTSNVFKVRQKFAGKRSEVTDCGIELIGLHSKSDVQVLCCALEVMKNFKNYTLEIGNVQFFQAACKVVRLSTEEINTLADLIDKKSMVDLKIYLDSLYLSEKIVDFFMHLPFLCGDVNILDKAYAYCFDESLKEVLDSMKECIQSLNELGCLENVTIDLGKVAHLDYYTGIIFEGYVSGVGTSILSGGRYDCLLKKFGRDLPACGFSVKLDPLIDHVDVQLKKKFILYYPESKQIEAMKQANTLRKEGSVILEPSLNETIYVKEVE
;
A
#
# COMPACT_ATOMS: atom_id res chain seq x y z
N MET A 1 40.32 -6.29 7.91
CA MET A 1 39.23 -5.42 8.41
C MET A 1 37.92 -6.17 8.22
N GLN A 2 37.12 -6.35 9.27
CA GLN A 2 35.75 -6.84 9.12
C GLN A 2 34.99 -5.83 8.27
N GLN A 3 34.39 -6.28 7.17
CA GLN A 3 33.57 -5.43 6.32
C GLN A 3 32.31 -5.04 7.12
N ILE A 4 32.14 -3.76 7.39
CA ILE A 4 30.91 -3.24 8.04
C ILE A 4 29.80 -3.30 6.99
N GLN A 5 28.85 -4.21 7.17
CA GLN A 5 27.75 -4.44 6.23
C GLN A 5 26.41 -4.36 6.97
N LEU A 6 25.40 -3.84 6.28
CA LEU A 6 24.01 -3.89 6.73
C LEU A 6 23.42 -5.29 6.51
N PRO A 7 22.42 -5.70 7.32
CA PRO A 7 21.64 -6.88 7.04
C PRO A 7 21.01 -6.79 5.64
N GLN A 8 20.79 -7.95 5.02
CA GLN A 8 20.23 -8.01 3.68
C GLN A 8 18.85 -7.35 3.60
N GLY A 9 18.65 -6.52 2.56
CA GLY A 9 17.40 -5.81 2.34
C GLY A 9 17.19 -4.58 3.25
N MET A 10 18.16 -4.26 4.13
CA MET A 10 18.17 -3.02 4.90
C MET A 10 18.97 -1.95 4.15
N LYS A 11 18.61 -0.68 4.34
CA LYS A 11 19.28 0.47 3.72
C LYS A 11 19.28 1.65 4.69
N ASP A 12 20.44 2.30 4.84
CA ASP A 12 20.49 3.62 5.46
C ASP A 12 19.87 4.66 4.53
N THR A 13 18.99 5.50 5.07
CA THR A 13 18.45 6.68 4.40
C THR A 13 19.15 7.90 4.97
N ILE A 14 19.84 8.68 4.16
CA ILE A 14 20.72 9.77 4.64
C ILE A 14 20.50 11.08 3.89
N LEU A 15 20.87 12.18 4.52
CA LEU A 15 20.95 13.53 3.94
C LEU A 15 19.64 13.94 3.20
N GLN A 16 19.75 14.29 1.93
CA GLN A 16 18.63 14.74 1.09
C GLN A 16 17.53 13.66 0.95
N GLU A 17 17.91 12.39 0.95
CA GLU A 17 16.96 11.28 0.89
C GLU A 17 16.02 11.30 2.13
N CYS A 18 16.57 11.64 3.33
CA CYS A 18 15.76 11.82 4.54
C CYS A 18 14.78 12.99 4.40
N GLU A 19 15.24 14.11 3.84
CA GLU A 19 14.41 15.31 3.67
C GLU A 19 13.25 15.02 2.71
N LYS A 20 13.52 14.37 1.57
CA LYS A 20 12.52 13.95 0.60
C LYS A 20 11.52 12.96 1.19
N LYS A 21 12.00 11.94 1.91
CA LYS A 21 11.14 10.95 2.58
C LYS A 21 10.20 11.62 3.58
N LYS A 22 10.72 12.53 4.40
CA LYS A 22 9.93 13.25 5.40
C LYS A 22 8.92 14.20 4.77
N TYR A 23 9.29 14.87 3.68
CA TYR A 23 8.36 15.69 2.93
C TYR A 23 7.20 14.86 2.38
N LEU A 24 7.50 13.75 1.72
CA LEU A 24 6.49 12.84 1.17
C LEU A 24 5.58 12.32 2.29
N GLN A 25 6.14 11.85 3.39
CA GLN A 25 5.38 11.39 4.55
C GLN A 25 4.40 12.47 5.03
N ASN A 26 4.89 13.69 5.29
CA ASN A 26 4.06 14.80 5.76
C ASN A 26 2.94 15.15 4.75
N THR A 27 3.23 15.13 3.46
CA THR A 27 2.24 15.39 2.40
C THR A 27 1.11 14.37 2.44
N LEU A 28 1.44 13.08 2.52
CA LEU A 28 0.43 12.02 2.57
C LEU A 28 -0.37 12.07 3.89
N GLU A 29 0.29 12.29 5.02
CA GLU A 29 -0.39 12.43 6.32
C GLU A 29 -1.39 13.59 6.33
N GLN A 30 -1.07 14.73 5.72
CA GLN A 30 -1.98 15.87 5.57
C GLN A 30 -3.19 15.51 4.69
N ILE A 31 -3.00 14.74 3.62
CA ILE A 31 -4.12 14.25 2.81
C ILE A 31 -5.03 13.38 3.66
N PHE A 32 -4.49 12.37 4.36
CA PHE A 32 -5.29 11.48 5.20
C PHE A 32 -6.04 12.23 6.31
N GLU A 33 -5.39 13.20 6.94
CA GLU A 33 -6.01 14.05 7.95
C GLU A 33 -7.16 14.87 7.37
N SER A 34 -7.01 15.41 6.15
CA SER A 34 -8.07 16.16 5.46
C SER A 34 -9.29 15.31 5.13
N PHE A 35 -9.12 13.98 4.97
CA PHE A 35 -10.21 13.01 4.82
C PHE A 35 -10.79 12.52 6.15
N GLY A 36 -10.34 13.07 7.28
CA GLY A 36 -10.85 12.78 8.62
C GLY A 36 -10.29 11.50 9.25
N TYR A 37 -9.09 11.05 8.84
CA TYR A 37 -8.42 9.91 9.45
C TYR A 37 -7.54 10.34 10.63
N GLU A 38 -7.74 9.71 11.77
CA GLU A 38 -6.96 9.93 12.99
C GLU A 38 -5.74 9.01 13.06
N GLU A 39 -4.66 9.51 13.63
CA GLU A 39 -3.42 8.75 13.72
C GLU A 39 -3.53 7.60 14.71
N ILE A 40 -3.00 6.43 14.30
CA ILE A 40 -2.82 5.27 15.16
C ILE A 40 -1.38 4.77 15.09
N ILE A 41 -0.79 4.53 16.26
CA ILE A 41 0.55 3.95 16.40
C ILE A 41 0.42 2.62 17.12
N THR A 42 0.88 1.54 16.50
CA THR A 42 0.92 0.21 17.09
C THR A 42 2.38 -0.20 17.36
N PRO A 43 2.64 -1.14 18.29
CA PRO A 43 3.99 -1.66 18.52
C PRO A 43 4.59 -2.26 17.24
N THR A 44 5.91 -2.16 17.12
CA THR A 44 6.67 -2.79 16.03
C THR A 44 6.72 -4.30 16.16
N ILE A 45 6.61 -4.79 17.37
CA ILE A 45 6.66 -6.21 17.73
C ILE A 45 5.25 -6.68 18.07
N GLU A 46 4.84 -7.78 17.47
CA GLU A 46 3.58 -8.47 17.73
C GLU A 46 3.84 -9.93 18.09
N TYR A 47 2.86 -10.59 18.71
CA TYR A 47 2.91 -12.04 18.82
C TYR A 47 2.70 -12.66 17.44
N TYR A 48 3.47 -13.69 17.12
CA TYR A 48 3.33 -14.43 15.87
C TYR A 48 1.91 -14.96 15.64
N GLU A 49 1.27 -15.44 16.71
CA GLU A 49 -0.12 -15.91 16.73
C GLU A 49 -1.13 -14.87 16.21
N THR A 50 -0.83 -13.56 16.34
CA THR A 50 -1.67 -12.48 15.81
C THR A 50 -1.78 -12.57 14.28
N TYR A 51 -0.67 -12.87 13.63
CA TYR A 51 -0.63 -13.05 12.16
C TYR A 51 -1.13 -14.43 11.73
N GLU A 52 -0.81 -15.49 12.47
CA GLU A 52 -1.28 -16.84 12.19
C GLU A 52 -2.81 -16.91 12.22
N ASN A 53 -3.45 -16.23 13.17
CA ASN A 53 -4.91 -16.10 13.24
C ASN A 53 -5.50 -15.26 12.09
N ALA A 54 -4.75 -14.28 11.58
CA ALA A 54 -5.20 -13.41 10.50
C ALA A 54 -5.19 -14.09 9.12
N PHE A 55 -4.22 -14.98 8.87
CA PHE A 55 -4.00 -15.59 7.55
C PHE A 55 -3.99 -17.13 7.63
N LYS A 56 -4.73 -17.78 6.72
CA LYS A 56 -4.73 -19.26 6.64
C LYS A 56 -3.42 -19.81 6.09
N ASN A 57 -2.80 -19.10 5.15
CA ASN A 57 -1.62 -19.54 4.39
C ASN A 57 -0.44 -18.56 4.59
N ILE A 58 -0.12 -18.23 5.84
CA ILE A 58 1.01 -17.36 6.12
C ILE A 58 2.32 -18.05 5.76
N GLN A 59 3.12 -17.42 4.91
CA GLN A 59 4.47 -17.89 4.64
C GLN A 59 5.37 -17.53 5.82
N THR A 60 5.52 -18.46 6.72
CA THR A 60 6.28 -18.28 7.98
C THR A 60 7.76 -17.93 7.74
N THR A 61 8.28 -18.23 6.56
CA THR A 61 9.63 -17.90 6.11
C THR A 61 9.83 -16.41 5.83
N ASP A 62 8.74 -15.67 5.60
CA ASP A 62 8.80 -14.24 5.25
C ASP A 62 8.76 -13.32 6.47
N MET A 63 8.80 -13.89 7.67
CA MET A 63 8.68 -13.14 8.92
C MET A 63 9.98 -13.20 9.75
N TYR A 64 10.40 -12.06 10.30
CA TYR A 64 11.45 -12.00 11.31
C TYR A 64 10.89 -12.43 12.67
N LYS A 65 11.35 -13.57 13.19
CA LYS A 65 10.86 -14.19 14.43
C LYS A 65 11.95 -14.27 15.48
N PHE A 66 11.55 -14.09 16.74
CA PHE A 66 12.39 -14.25 17.93
C PHE A 66 11.51 -14.66 19.10
N PHE A 67 12.09 -14.81 20.30
CA PHE A 67 11.37 -15.29 21.47
C PHE A 67 11.35 -14.22 22.56
N ASP A 68 10.24 -14.17 23.31
CA ASP A 68 10.20 -13.44 24.57
C ASP A 68 10.84 -14.27 25.71
N GLU A 69 10.88 -13.67 26.91
CA GLU A 69 11.43 -14.31 28.13
C GLU A 69 10.69 -15.58 28.56
N ASN A 70 9.45 -15.77 28.11
CA ASN A 70 8.60 -16.93 28.40
C ASN A 70 8.62 -17.98 27.28
N GLY A 71 9.42 -17.77 26.23
CA GLY A 71 9.53 -18.68 25.08
C GLY A 71 8.40 -18.53 24.05
N ARG A 72 7.56 -17.49 24.11
CA ARG A 72 6.55 -17.22 23.09
C ARG A 72 7.20 -16.62 21.86
N ILE A 73 6.67 -16.99 20.68
CA ILE A 73 7.17 -16.46 19.41
C ILE A 73 6.66 -15.03 19.19
N LEU A 74 7.61 -14.12 19.03
CA LEU A 74 7.41 -12.75 18.63
C LEU A 74 7.79 -12.57 17.16
N THR A 75 7.24 -11.54 16.52
CA THR A 75 7.59 -11.18 15.15
C THR A 75 7.63 -9.66 14.99
N LEU A 76 8.47 -9.18 14.08
CA LEU A 76 8.33 -7.82 13.57
C LEU A 76 7.07 -7.77 12.68
N ARG A 77 6.29 -6.69 12.78
CA ARG A 77 5.07 -6.51 11.98
C ARG A 77 5.37 -6.53 10.49
N THR A 78 4.57 -7.29 9.74
CA THR A 78 4.70 -7.42 8.28
C THR A 78 3.81 -6.46 7.49
N ASP A 79 2.79 -5.91 8.15
CA ASP A 79 1.81 -4.93 7.65
C ASP A 79 1.23 -4.14 8.84
N MET A 80 0.38 -3.17 8.54
CA MET A 80 -0.31 -2.39 9.59
C MET A 80 -1.77 -2.78 9.76
N THR A 81 -2.38 -3.43 8.79
CA THR A 81 -3.81 -3.81 8.82
C THR A 81 -4.11 -4.79 9.94
N VAL A 82 -3.27 -5.83 10.12
CA VAL A 82 -3.43 -6.83 11.19
C VAL A 82 -3.30 -6.22 12.60
N PRO A 83 -2.24 -5.44 12.92
CA PRO A 83 -2.16 -4.73 14.20
C PRO A 83 -3.36 -3.81 14.48
N ILE A 84 -3.85 -3.08 13.45
CA ILE A 84 -5.01 -2.20 13.60
C ILE A 84 -6.29 -2.99 13.84
N ALA A 85 -6.52 -4.10 13.12
CA ALA A 85 -7.64 -5.00 13.35
C ALA A 85 -7.64 -5.54 14.80
N ARG A 86 -6.47 -5.95 15.31
CA ARG A 86 -6.30 -6.38 16.71
C ARG A 86 -6.66 -5.25 17.69
N VAL A 87 -6.22 -4.01 17.44
CA VAL A 87 -6.54 -2.86 18.30
C VAL A 87 -8.04 -2.60 18.30
N CYS A 88 -8.71 -2.62 17.14
CA CYS A 88 -10.15 -2.46 17.02
C CYS A 88 -10.92 -3.53 17.80
N ALA A 89 -10.44 -4.77 17.75
CA ALA A 89 -11.09 -5.89 18.43
C ALA A 89 -10.79 -5.94 19.95
N SER A 90 -9.72 -5.28 20.42
CA SER A 90 -9.35 -5.27 21.82
C SER A 90 -9.67 -3.95 22.53
N LYS A 91 -8.92 -2.89 22.22
CA LYS A 91 -9.07 -1.59 22.92
C LYS A 91 -10.39 -0.86 22.56
N PHE A 92 -10.88 -1.04 21.35
CA PHE A 92 -12.11 -0.39 20.88
C PHE A 92 -13.31 -1.34 20.79
N LYS A 93 -13.26 -2.52 21.46
CA LYS A 93 -14.33 -3.53 21.38
C LYS A 93 -15.72 -2.98 21.71
N ASP A 94 -15.81 -2.04 22.64
CA ASP A 94 -17.07 -1.44 23.11
C ASP A 94 -17.39 -0.11 22.40
N SER A 95 -16.50 0.37 21.52
CA SER A 95 -16.70 1.61 20.78
C SER A 95 -17.52 1.36 19.51
N LYS A 96 -18.34 2.35 19.13
CA LYS A 96 -19.19 2.26 17.95
C LYS A 96 -18.40 2.65 16.69
N PRO A 97 -18.48 1.87 15.58
CA PRO A 97 -17.94 2.28 14.31
C PRO A 97 -18.74 3.46 13.71
N PRO A 98 -18.27 4.16 12.66
CA PRO A 98 -17.06 3.83 11.90
C PRO A 98 -15.77 4.31 12.57
N PHE A 99 -14.66 3.58 12.31
CA PHE A 99 -13.32 4.01 12.69
C PHE A 99 -12.54 4.42 11.43
N ARG A 100 -11.79 5.51 11.54
CA ARG A 100 -10.93 6.04 10.49
C ARG A 100 -9.54 6.22 11.05
N TYR A 101 -8.61 5.35 10.66
CA TYR A 101 -7.23 5.40 11.13
C TYR A 101 -6.27 5.64 9.98
N ARG A 102 -5.29 6.54 10.20
CA ARG A 102 -4.09 6.69 9.37
C ARG A 102 -2.87 6.24 10.14
N TYR A 103 -1.88 5.81 9.41
CA TYR A 103 -0.62 5.35 9.99
C TYR A 103 0.55 5.64 9.08
N THR A 104 1.75 5.83 9.68
CA THR A 104 3.04 5.77 9.01
C THR A 104 3.98 4.95 9.86
N SER A 105 4.47 3.84 9.32
CA SER A 105 5.24 2.88 10.10
C SER A 105 6.11 1.98 9.25
N ASN A 106 7.26 1.57 9.79
CA ASN A 106 8.08 0.55 9.14
C ASN A 106 7.43 -0.83 9.29
N VAL A 107 7.42 -1.57 8.19
CA VAL A 107 7.03 -2.99 8.11
C VAL A 107 8.20 -3.82 7.63
N PHE A 108 8.23 -5.10 8.01
CA PHE A 108 9.40 -5.94 7.86
C PHE A 108 9.03 -7.27 7.20
N LYS A 109 9.68 -7.59 6.07
CA LYS A 109 9.48 -8.87 5.38
C LYS A 109 10.83 -9.47 5.02
N VAL A 110 11.05 -10.73 5.37
CA VAL A 110 12.24 -11.45 4.90
C VAL A 110 12.14 -11.58 3.38
N ARG A 111 13.20 -11.19 2.68
CA ARG A 111 13.25 -11.25 1.22
C ARG A 111 14.34 -12.20 0.76
N GLN A 112 14.07 -12.94 -0.30
CA GLN A 112 15.06 -13.81 -0.91
C GLN A 112 16.25 -12.99 -1.43
N LYS A 113 17.43 -13.57 -1.39
CA LYS A 113 18.65 -12.98 -1.92
C LYS A 113 18.45 -12.58 -3.39
N PHE A 114 18.95 -11.40 -3.74
CA PHE A 114 18.93 -10.85 -5.11
C PHE A 114 17.55 -10.50 -5.68
N ALA A 115 16.50 -10.48 -4.86
CA ALA A 115 15.15 -10.09 -5.34
C ALA A 115 14.98 -8.57 -5.59
N GLY A 116 16.00 -7.75 -5.31
CA GLY A 116 15.93 -6.28 -5.47
C GLY A 116 14.93 -5.57 -4.54
N LYS A 117 14.25 -6.33 -3.67
CA LYS A 117 13.22 -5.81 -2.76
C LYS A 117 13.81 -5.55 -1.37
N ARG A 118 13.40 -4.45 -0.73
CA ARG A 118 13.78 -4.13 0.65
C ARG A 118 13.06 -5.03 1.64
N SER A 119 13.76 -5.39 2.73
CA SER A 119 13.20 -6.13 3.86
C SER A 119 12.53 -5.22 4.88
N GLU A 120 12.97 -3.97 4.98
CA GLU A 120 12.33 -2.91 5.75
C GLU A 120 11.80 -1.85 4.78
N VAL A 121 10.52 -1.52 4.90
CA VAL A 121 9.81 -0.54 4.07
C VAL A 121 8.96 0.32 4.98
N THR A 122 8.89 1.62 4.70
CA THR A 122 7.94 2.50 5.38
C THR A 122 6.63 2.52 4.61
N ASP A 123 5.59 1.98 5.25
CA ASP A 123 4.21 2.01 4.78
C ASP A 123 3.47 3.20 5.43
N CYS A 124 2.75 3.95 4.60
CA CYS A 124 1.88 5.05 5.01
C CYS A 124 0.49 4.79 4.45
N GLY A 125 -0.57 4.78 5.27
CA GLY A 125 -1.88 4.35 4.78
C GLY A 125 -3.04 4.68 5.68
N ILE A 126 -4.22 4.21 5.26
CA ILE A 126 -5.49 4.40 5.97
C ILE A 126 -6.27 3.10 6.09
N GLU A 127 -7.08 3.02 7.14
CA GLU A 127 -8.07 1.96 7.36
C GLU A 127 -9.42 2.56 7.72
N LEU A 128 -10.45 2.27 6.93
CA LEU A 128 -11.84 2.62 7.15
C LEU A 128 -12.61 1.37 7.59
N ILE A 129 -13.04 1.33 8.83
CA ILE A 129 -13.61 0.14 9.47
C ILE A 129 -15.04 0.41 9.91
N GLY A 130 -15.94 -0.52 9.58
CA GLY A 130 -17.35 -0.49 10.01
C GLY A 130 -18.31 0.13 9.00
N LEU A 131 -17.88 0.37 7.75
CA LEU A 131 -18.72 0.81 6.66
C LEU A 131 -18.73 -0.20 5.51
N HIS A 132 -19.91 -0.40 4.90
CA HIS A 132 -20.11 -1.33 3.78
C HIS A 132 -19.57 -0.79 2.44
N SER A 133 -19.66 -1.60 1.39
CA SER A 133 -19.02 -1.38 0.07
C SER A 133 -19.32 -0.03 -0.61
N LYS A 134 -20.50 0.55 -0.39
CA LYS A 134 -20.80 1.91 -0.91
C LYS A 134 -19.83 2.99 -0.41
N SER A 135 -19.13 2.74 0.70
CA SER A 135 -18.10 3.65 1.23
C SER A 135 -16.72 3.48 0.59
N ASP A 136 -16.52 2.47 -0.27
CA ASP A 136 -15.24 2.23 -0.95
C ASP A 136 -14.82 3.43 -1.81
N VAL A 137 -15.79 4.15 -2.37
CA VAL A 137 -15.57 5.40 -3.10
C VAL A 137 -14.78 6.42 -2.27
N GLN A 138 -15.03 6.53 -0.95
CA GLN A 138 -14.28 7.44 -0.07
C GLN A 138 -12.80 7.06 0.01
N VAL A 139 -12.51 5.76 0.09
CA VAL A 139 -11.15 5.22 0.17
C VAL A 139 -10.45 5.42 -1.18
N LEU A 140 -11.14 5.15 -2.29
CA LEU A 140 -10.62 5.36 -3.66
C LEU A 140 -10.34 6.84 -3.94
N CYS A 141 -11.22 7.76 -3.53
CA CYS A 141 -10.98 9.20 -3.66
C CYS A 141 -9.72 9.63 -2.89
N CYS A 142 -9.53 9.11 -1.67
CA CYS A 142 -8.31 9.38 -0.90
C CYS A 142 -7.07 8.80 -1.59
N ALA A 143 -7.15 7.58 -2.13
CA ALA A 143 -6.06 6.97 -2.89
C ALA A 143 -5.71 7.78 -4.15
N LEU A 144 -6.72 8.25 -4.90
CA LEU A 144 -6.52 9.09 -6.08
C LEU A 144 -5.89 10.45 -5.71
N GLU A 145 -6.29 11.06 -4.59
CA GLU A 145 -5.69 12.31 -4.11
C GLU A 145 -4.21 12.11 -3.75
N VAL A 146 -3.87 10.97 -3.16
CA VAL A 146 -2.46 10.58 -2.96
C VAL A 146 -1.73 10.47 -4.30
N MET A 147 -2.32 9.77 -5.27
CA MET A 147 -1.68 9.51 -6.57
C MET A 147 -1.43 10.78 -7.39
N LYS A 148 -2.26 11.82 -7.25
CA LYS A 148 -2.08 13.14 -7.91
C LYS A 148 -0.76 13.84 -7.56
N ASN A 149 -0.09 13.44 -6.49
CA ASN A 149 1.23 13.98 -6.13
C ASN A 149 2.37 13.44 -7.02
N PHE A 150 2.08 12.48 -7.90
CA PHE A 150 3.07 11.86 -8.77
C PHE A 150 2.74 12.09 -10.24
N LYS A 151 3.76 12.35 -11.05
CA LYS A 151 3.60 12.46 -12.50
C LYS A 151 3.38 11.07 -13.13
N ASN A 152 2.52 11.00 -14.15
CA ASN A 152 2.28 9.78 -14.92
C ASN A 152 1.94 8.57 -14.03
N TYR A 153 0.95 8.74 -13.16
CA TYR A 153 0.40 7.67 -12.35
C TYR A 153 -0.76 6.96 -13.04
N THR A 154 -1.06 5.76 -12.57
CA THR A 154 -2.27 5.00 -12.90
C THR A 154 -2.79 4.34 -11.63
N LEU A 155 -4.10 4.42 -11.37
CA LEU A 155 -4.78 3.63 -10.36
C LEU A 155 -5.57 2.53 -11.07
N GLU A 156 -5.20 1.29 -10.86
CA GLU A 156 -5.84 0.12 -11.41
C GLU A 156 -6.80 -0.49 -10.38
N ILE A 157 -8.08 -0.64 -10.75
CA ILE A 157 -9.14 -1.13 -9.87
C ILE A 157 -9.64 -2.47 -10.40
N GLY A 158 -9.70 -3.46 -9.51
CA GLY A 158 -10.29 -4.77 -9.76
C GLY A 158 -11.33 -5.14 -8.70
N ASN A 159 -11.89 -6.34 -8.82
CA ASN A 159 -12.77 -6.90 -7.81
C ASN A 159 -12.57 -8.41 -7.73
N VAL A 160 -12.09 -8.89 -6.57
CA VAL A 160 -11.82 -10.32 -6.35
C VAL A 160 -13.09 -11.17 -6.41
N GLN A 161 -14.25 -10.59 -6.16
CA GLN A 161 -15.52 -11.30 -6.19
C GLN A 161 -15.86 -11.79 -7.60
N PHE A 162 -15.38 -11.14 -8.66
CA PHE A 162 -15.68 -11.55 -10.04
C PHE A 162 -15.13 -12.95 -10.33
N PHE A 163 -13.88 -13.21 -9.93
CA PHE A 163 -13.28 -14.53 -10.00
C PHE A 163 -13.89 -15.51 -8.96
N GLN A 164 -14.06 -15.05 -7.71
CA GLN A 164 -14.58 -15.89 -6.63
C GLN A 164 -16.02 -16.35 -6.88
N ALA A 165 -16.90 -15.47 -7.43
CA ALA A 165 -18.27 -15.83 -7.79
C ALA A 165 -18.28 -16.92 -8.87
N ALA A 166 -17.44 -16.79 -9.90
CA ALA A 166 -17.29 -17.81 -10.95
C ALA A 166 -16.87 -19.15 -10.35
N CYS A 167 -15.84 -19.18 -9.52
CA CYS A 167 -15.38 -20.40 -8.84
C CYS A 167 -16.47 -21.02 -7.97
N LYS A 168 -17.26 -20.19 -7.26
CA LYS A 168 -18.36 -20.65 -6.40
C LYS A 168 -19.50 -21.29 -7.21
N VAL A 169 -19.90 -20.67 -8.33
CA VAL A 169 -20.96 -21.21 -9.21
C VAL A 169 -20.53 -22.57 -9.76
N VAL A 170 -19.27 -22.71 -10.15
CA VAL A 170 -18.69 -23.96 -10.68
C VAL A 170 -18.43 -24.99 -9.58
N ARG A 171 -18.43 -24.57 -8.29
CA ARG A 171 -18.16 -25.39 -7.11
C ARG A 171 -16.75 -25.97 -7.07
N LEU A 172 -15.77 -25.16 -7.45
CA LEU A 172 -14.37 -25.56 -7.41
C LEU A 172 -13.89 -25.72 -5.96
N SER A 173 -13.03 -26.68 -5.74
CA SER A 173 -12.32 -26.88 -4.47
C SER A 173 -11.29 -25.76 -4.24
N THR A 174 -10.84 -25.60 -3.00
CA THR A 174 -9.80 -24.62 -2.66
C THR A 174 -8.50 -24.83 -3.45
N GLU A 175 -8.11 -26.08 -3.71
CA GLU A 175 -6.92 -26.41 -4.49
C GLU A 175 -7.07 -26.01 -5.96
N GLU A 176 -8.23 -26.29 -6.56
CA GLU A 176 -8.55 -25.89 -7.93
C GLU A 176 -8.59 -24.36 -8.08
N ILE A 177 -9.18 -23.64 -7.11
CA ILE A 177 -9.20 -22.17 -7.07
C ILE A 177 -7.78 -21.61 -7.04
N ASN A 178 -6.90 -22.12 -6.16
CA ASN A 178 -5.53 -21.66 -6.07
C ASN A 178 -4.74 -21.92 -7.36
N THR A 179 -4.93 -23.10 -7.97
CA THR A 179 -4.27 -23.43 -9.24
C THR A 179 -4.72 -22.50 -10.36
N LEU A 180 -6.04 -22.25 -10.48
CA LEU A 180 -6.57 -21.32 -11.47
C LEU A 180 -6.07 -19.89 -11.23
N ALA A 181 -6.08 -19.43 -9.98
CA ALA A 181 -5.58 -18.10 -9.63
C ALA A 181 -4.11 -17.93 -10.05
N ASP A 182 -3.27 -18.93 -9.76
CA ASP A 182 -1.86 -18.93 -10.15
C ASP A 182 -1.65 -18.87 -11.66
N LEU A 183 -2.43 -19.63 -12.43
CA LEU A 183 -2.34 -19.67 -13.89
C LEU A 183 -2.82 -18.35 -14.53
N ILE A 184 -3.88 -17.77 -13.99
CA ILE A 184 -4.45 -16.49 -14.42
C ILE A 184 -3.45 -15.35 -14.13
N ASP A 185 -2.92 -15.28 -12.91
CA ASP A 185 -1.97 -14.24 -12.49
C ASP A 185 -0.69 -14.27 -13.33
N LYS A 186 -0.17 -15.47 -13.60
CA LYS A 186 1.00 -15.68 -14.46
C LYS A 186 0.71 -15.50 -15.95
N LYS A 187 -0.57 -15.34 -16.33
CA LYS A 187 -1.05 -15.31 -17.73
C LYS A 187 -0.52 -16.51 -18.54
N SER A 188 -0.43 -17.69 -17.92
CA SER A 188 0.05 -18.94 -18.54
C SER A 188 -1.06 -19.59 -19.35
N MET A 189 -1.39 -19.00 -20.50
CA MET A 189 -2.60 -19.33 -21.28
C MET A 189 -2.68 -20.77 -21.76
N VAL A 190 -1.53 -21.38 -22.09
CA VAL A 190 -1.48 -22.79 -22.56
C VAL A 190 -1.80 -23.71 -21.38
N ASP A 191 -1.15 -23.51 -20.23
CA ASP A 191 -1.38 -24.35 -19.05
C ASP A 191 -2.79 -24.11 -18.49
N LEU A 192 -3.29 -22.87 -18.53
CA LEU A 192 -4.65 -22.52 -18.13
C LEU A 192 -5.67 -23.32 -18.99
N LYS A 193 -5.49 -23.36 -20.31
CA LYS A 193 -6.38 -24.13 -21.21
C LYS A 193 -6.35 -25.62 -20.90
N ILE A 194 -5.16 -26.20 -20.77
CA ILE A 194 -4.98 -27.63 -20.41
C ILE A 194 -5.66 -27.95 -19.08
N TYR A 195 -5.49 -27.06 -18.09
CA TYR A 195 -6.09 -27.25 -16.77
C TYR A 195 -7.61 -27.14 -16.80
N LEU A 196 -8.18 -26.15 -17.50
CA LEU A 196 -9.62 -25.98 -17.65
C LEU A 196 -10.26 -27.21 -18.37
N ASP A 197 -9.61 -27.75 -19.39
CA ASP A 197 -10.07 -28.94 -20.10
C ASP A 197 -10.13 -30.17 -19.18
N SER A 198 -9.22 -30.26 -18.22
CA SER A 198 -9.21 -31.35 -17.23
C SER A 198 -10.35 -31.27 -16.20
N LEU A 199 -10.97 -30.11 -16.05
CA LEU A 199 -12.10 -29.90 -15.13
C LEU A 199 -13.47 -30.22 -15.75
N TYR A 200 -13.52 -30.60 -17.02
CA TYR A 200 -14.77 -30.95 -17.75
C TYR A 200 -15.86 -29.90 -17.65
N LEU A 201 -15.51 -28.62 -17.71
CA LEU A 201 -16.42 -27.49 -17.61
C LEU A 201 -17.14 -27.24 -18.93
N SER A 202 -18.29 -26.56 -18.89
CA SER A 202 -18.98 -26.13 -20.11
C SER A 202 -18.16 -25.07 -20.86
N GLU A 203 -18.36 -25.00 -22.18
CA GLU A 203 -17.64 -24.09 -23.08
C GLU A 203 -17.72 -22.61 -22.59
N LYS A 204 -18.89 -22.17 -22.13
CA LYS A 204 -19.09 -20.81 -21.60
C LYS A 204 -18.23 -20.52 -20.39
N ILE A 205 -18.03 -21.50 -19.50
CA ILE A 205 -17.21 -21.33 -18.30
C ILE A 205 -15.73 -21.31 -18.68
N VAL A 206 -15.31 -22.19 -19.58
CA VAL A 206 -13.94 -22.21 -20.11
C VAL A 206 -13.64 -20.87 -20.79
N ASP A 207 -14.55 -20.36 -21.60
CA ASP A 207 -14.43 -19.06 -22.29
C ASP A 207 -14.26 -17.90 -21.30
N PHE A 208 -15.05 -17.86 -20.23
CA PHE A 208 -14.89 -16.90 -19.15
C PHE A 208 -13.47 -16.89 -18.57
N PHE A 209 -12.97 -18.04 -18.09
CA PHE A 209 -11.65 -18.11 -17.44
C PHE A 209 -10.50 -17.82 -18.43
N MET A 210 -10.66 -18.19 -19.70
CA MET A 210 -9.68 -17.91 -20.76
C MET A 210 -9.60 -16.41 -21.08
N HIS A 211 -10.70 -15.67 -21.00
CA HIS A 211 -10.73 -14.24 -21.29
C HIS A 211 -10.43 -13.37 -20.06
N LEU A 212 -10.65 -13.88 -18.87
CA LEU A 212 -10.48 -13.14 -17.61
C LEU A 212 -9.11 -12.40 -17.50
N PRO A 213 -7.94 -13.00 -17.85
CA PRO A 213 -6.65 -12.30 -17.81
C PRO A 213 -6.52 -11.11 -18.76
N PHE A 214 -7.45 -10.95 -19.70
CA PHE A 214 -7.48 -9.90 -20.72
C PHE A 214 -8.60 -8.88 -20.49
N LEU A 215 -9.45 -9.08 -19.50
CA LEU A 215 -10.50 -8.13 -19.13
C LEU A 215 -9.89 -6.97 -18.33
N CYS A 216 -8.95 -6.26 -18.97
CA CYS A 216 -8.27 -5.09 -18.44
C CYS A 216 -8.25 -3.95 -19.48
N GLY A 217 -8.29 -2.69 -19.00
CA GLY A 217 -8.31 -1.51 -19.85
C GLY A 217 -9.00 -0.31 -19.23
N ASP A 218 -9.57 0.55 -20.05
CA ASP A 218 -10.39 1.66 -19.58
C ASP A 218 -11.72 1.17 -18.97
N VAL A 219 -12.52 2.09 -18.44
CA VAL A 219 -13.79 1.77 -17.76
C VAL A 219 -14.80 1.03 -18.64
N ASN A 220 -14.70 1.14 -19.99
CA ASN A 220 -15.59 0.45 -20.91
C ASN A 220 -15.36 -1.07 -20.95
N ILE A 221 -14.26 -1.56 -20.36
CA ILE A 221 -14.02 -2.99 -20.24
C ILE A 221 -15.11 -3.68 -19.42
N LEU A 222 -15.77 -2.96 -18.50
CA LEU A 222 -16.90 -3.49 -17.74
C LEU A 222 -18.05 -3.92 -18.65
N ASP A 223 -18.34 -3.16 -19.72
CA ASP A 223 -19.39 -3.51 -20.68
C ASP A 223 -19.02 -4.77 -21.47
N LYS A 224 -17.75 -4.91 -21.87
CA LYS A 224 -17.27 -6.11 -22.56
C LYS A 224 -17.33 -7.34 -21.65
N ALA A 225 -17.05 -7.19 -20.36
CA ALA A 225 -17.06 -8.28 -19.40
C ALA A 225 -18.44 -8.95 -19.25
N TYR A 226 -19.55 -8.21 -19.46
CA TYR A 226 -20.89 -8.79 -19.41
C TYR A 226 -21.10 -9.92 -20.43
N ALA A 227 -20.44 -9.86 -21.59
CA ALA A 227 -20.56 -10.90 -22.61
C ALA A 227 -20.07 -12.27 -22.14
N TYR A 228 -19.16 -12.28 -21.16
CA TYR A 228 -18.58 -13.50 -20.58
C TYR A 228 -19.31 -13.98 -19.32
N CYS A 229 -20.26 -13.22 -18.79
CA CYS A 229 -21.00 -13.62 -17.60
C CYS A 229 -21.92 -14.80 -17.92
N PHE A 230 -21.65 -15.93 -17.29
CA PHE A 230 -22.44 -17.17 -17.43
C PHE A 230 -23.46 -17.37 -16.29
N ASP A 231 -23.42 -16.50 -15.27
CA ASP A 231 -24.32 -16.53 -14.12
C ASP A 231 -24.66 -15.09 -13.67
N GLU A 232 -25.82 -14.91 -13.01
CA GLU A 232 -26.31 -13.61 -12.54
C GLU A 232 -25.39 -13.01 -11.48
N SER A 233 -24.82 -13.83 -10.59
CA SER A 233 -23.89 -13.37 -9.56
C SER A 233 -22.65 -12.66 -10.10
N LEU A 234 -22.21 -12.99 -11.31
CA LEU A 234 -21.11 -12.28 -11.99
C LEU A 234 -21.57 -10.88 -12.45
N LYS A 235 -22.80 -10.76 -12.93
CA LYS A 235 -23.36 -9.46 -13.34
C LYS A 235 -23.55 -8.53 -12.16
N GLU A 236 -24.03 -9.05 -11.02
CA GLU A 236 -24.16 -8.28 -9.77
C GLU A 236 -22.82 -7.65 -9.34
N VAL A 237 -21.71 -8.37 -9.49
CA VAL A 237 -20.37 -7.82 -9.23
C VAL A 237 -20.03 -6.69 -10.21
N LEU A 238 -20.30 -6.88 -11.50
CA LEU A 238 -20.05 -5.84 -12.50
C LEU A 238 -20.94 -4.61 -12.28
N ASP A 239 -22.21 -4.80 -11.89
CA ASP A 239 -23.13 -3.70 -11.59
C ASP A 239 -22.62 -2.88 -10.40
N SER A 240 -22.19 -3.56 -9.32
CA SER A 240 -21.59 -2.89 -8.17
C SER A 240 -20.30 -2.11 -8.54
N MET A 241 -19.46 -2.66 -9.42
CA MET A 241 -18.30 -1.95 -9.93
C MET A 241 -18.69 -0.73 -10.76
N LYS A 242 -19.70 -0.85 -11.64
CA LYS A 242 -20.21 0.27 -12.44
C LYS A 242 -20.75 1.40 -11.56
N GLU A 243 -21.51 1.09 -10.50
CA GLU A 243 -21.97 2.08 -9.53
C GLU A 243 -20.80 2.82 -8.87
N CYS A 244 -19.76 2.09 -8.49
CA CYS A 244 -18.56 2.68 -7.92
C CYS A 244 -17.84 3.60 -8.91
N ILE A 245 -17.60 3.14 -10.15
CA ILE A 245 -16.95 3.93 -11.20
C ILE A 245 -17.80 5.15 -11.60
N GLN A 246 -19.12 5.02 -11.66
CA GLN A 246 -20.01 6.15 -11.91
C GLN A 246 -19.88 7.20 -10.81
N SER A 247 -19.83 6.78 -9.53
CA SER A 247 -19.63 7.70 -8.41
C SER A 247 -18.29 8.44 -8.51
N LEU A 248 -17.20 7.76 -8.90
CA LEU A 248 -15.90 8.39 -9.13
C LEU A 248 -15.97 9.39 -10.32
N ASN A 249 -16.73 9.07 -11.37
CA ASN A 249 -16.93 9.97 -12.51
C ASN A 249 -17.67 11.25 -12.10
N GLU A 250 -18.76 11.13 -11.34
CA GLU A 250 -19.53 12.26 -10.84
C GLU A 250 -18.69 13.19 -9.93
N LEU A 251 -17.70 12.61 -9.23
CA LEU A 251 -16.71 13.34 -8.41
C LEU A 251 -15.52 13.89 -9.21
N GLY A 252 -15.47 13.64 -10.54
CA GLY A 252 -14.35 14.08 -11.37
C GLY A 252 -13.03 13.34 -11.07
N CYS A 253 -13.11 12.11 -10.56
CA CYS A 253 -11.96 11.33 -10.08
C CYS A 253 -11.58 10.15 -10.99
N LEU A 254 -11.96 10.16 -12.30
CA LEU A 254 -11.63 9.06 -13.22
C LEU A 254 -10.34 9.25 -14.01
N GLU A 255 -9.66 10.36 -13.86
CA GLU A 255 -8.39 10.57 -14.55
C GLU A 255 -7.36 9.52 -14.12
N ASN A 256 -6.70 8.89 -15.10
CA ASN A 256 -5.69 7.83 -14.87
C ASN A 256 -6.21 6.59 -14.11
N VAL A 257 -7.51 6.31 -14.18
CA VAL A 257 -8.10 5.07 -13.64
C VAL A 257 -8.21 4.03 -14.75
N THR A 258 -7.79 2.81 -14.44
CA THR A 258 -7.97 1.62 -15.28
C THR A 258 -8.64 0.51 -14.49
N ILE A 259 -9.26 -0.42 -15.20
CA ILE A 259 -9.92 -1.59 -14.63
C ILE A 259 -9.13 -2.85 -14.98
N ASP A 260 -8.93 -3.75 -14.03
CA ASP A 260 -8.41 -5.10 -14.27
C ASP A 260 -9.23 -6.14 -13.49
N LEU A 261 -10.10 -6.84 -14.21
CA LEU A 261 -10.93 -7.93 -13.66
C LEU A 261 -10.15 -9.24 -13.53
N GLY A 262 -9.00 -9.35 -14.19
CA GLY A 262 -8.09 -10.49 -14.10
C GLY A 262 -7.23 -10.49 -12.84
N LYS A 263 -7.33 -9.45 -11.99
CA LYS A 263 -6.69 -9.44 -10.68
C LYS A 263 -7.32 -10.48 -9.76
N VAL A 264 -6.65 -11.59 -9.64
CA VAL A 264 -6.98 -12.65 -8.68
C VAL A 264 -6.06 -12.44 -7.47
N ALA A 265 -6.63 -12.04 -6.34
CA ALA A 265 -5.83 -11.80 -5.15
C ALA A 265 -5.44 -13.13 -4.50
N HIS A 266 -4.15 -13.37 -4.38
CA HIS A 266 -3.59 -14.44 -3.54
C HIS A 266 -3.71 -14.17 -2.04
N LEU A 267 -4.32 -13.04 -1.65
CA LEU A 267 -4.49 -12.67 -0.27
C LEU A 267 -5.83 -13.18 0.24
N ASP A 268 -5.78 -14.13 1.13
CA ASP A 268 -6.91 -14.82 1.76
C ASP A 268 -7.91 -13.90 2.50
N TYR A 269 -7.75 -12.59 2.46
CA TYR A 269 -8.61 -11.68 3.20
C TYR A 269 -9.38 -10.65 2.37
N TYR A 270 -9.04 -10.38 1.09
CA TYR A 270 -9.82 -9.45 0.27
C TYR A 270 -11.19 -10.04 -0.09
N THR A 271 -12.23 -9.21 0.05
CA THR A 271 -13.64 -9.63 -0.08
C THR A 271 -14.44 -8.77 -1.05
N GLY A 272 -13.82 -7.87 -1.79
CA GLY A 272 -14.48 -6.93 -2.69
C GLY A 272 -13.52 -6.28 -3.66
N ILE A 273 -13.62 -4.95 -3.79
CA ILE A 273 -12.69 -4.19 -4.62
C ILE A 273 -11.25 -4.36 -4.12
N ILE A 274 -10.34 -4.38 -5.06
CA ILE A 274 -8.89 -4.26 -4.86
C ILE A 274 -8.38 -3.18 -5.80
N PHE A 275 -7.33 -2.49 -5.40
CA PHE A 275 -6.74 -1.47 -6.25
C PHE A 275 -5.25 -1.32 -6.00
N GLU A 276 -4.53 -0.96 -7.06
CA GLU A 276 -3.09 -0.74 -7.03
C GLU A 276 -2.73 0.53 -7.79
N GLY A 277 -1.85 1.31 -7.19
CA GLY A 277 -1.30 2.52 -7.79
C GLY A 277 0.10 2.29 -8.36
N TYR A 278 0.32 2.78 -9.56
CA TYR A 278 1.58 2.70 -10.27
C TYR A 278 2.07 4.10 -10.65
N VAL A 279 3.38 4.30 -10.61
CA VAL A 279 4.03 5.54 -11.05
C VAL A 279 5.08 5.18 -12.08
N SER A 280 5.12 5.93 -13.18
CA SER A 280 6.11 5.70 -14.25
C SER A 280 7.53 5.78 -13.70
N GLY A 281 8.37 4.81 -14.08
CA GLY A 281 9.75 4.69 -13.59
C GLY A 281 9.90 3.87 -12.31
N VAL A 282 8.80 3.48 -11.64
CA VAL A 282 8.83 2.56 -10.50
C VAL A 282 8.36 1.18 -10.95
N GLY A 283 9.21 0.17 -10.82
CA GLY A 283 8.96 -1.18 -11.35
C GLY A 283 7.95 -2.03 -10.56
N THR A 284 7.29 -1.47 -9.55
CA THR A 284 6.30 -2.17 -8.70
C THR A 284 5.17 -1.24 -8.32
N SER A 285 4.01 -1.80 -7.88
CA SER A 285 2.95 -1.00 -7.28
C SER A 285 3.46 -0.27 -6.04
N ILE A 286 3.16 1.01 -5.96
CA ILE A 286 3.53 1.89 -4.84
C ILE A 286 2.41 2.05 -3.84
N LEU A 287 1.17 1.86 -4.28
CA LEU A 287 -0.04 1.87 -3.47
C LEU A 287 -0.78 0.57 -3.69
N SER A 288 -1.27 -0.05 -2.63
CA SER A 288 -2.11 -1.24 -2.71
C SER A 288 -3.17 -1.24 -1.62
N GLY A 289 -4.39 -1.60 -1.97
CA GLY A 289 -5.52 -1.61 -1.06
C GLY A 289 -6.71 -2.40 -1.55
N GLY A 290 -7.76 -2.41 -0.75
CA GLY A 290 -9.02 -3.08 -1.07
C GLY A 290 -9.90 -3.32 0.15
N ARG A 291 -11.03 -3.99 -0.07
CA ARG A 291 -12.01 -4.39 0.94
C ARG A 291 -11.69 -5.75 1.55
N TYR A 292 -11.78 -5.85 2.89
CA TYR A 292 -11.40 -7.07 3.64
C TYR A 292 -12.34 -7.33 4.84
N ASP A 293 -13.60 -7.59 4.59
CA ASP A 293 -14.66 -7.70 5.59
C ASP A 293 -14.50 -8.89 6.57
N CYS A 294 -13.70 -9.91 6.21
CA CYS A 294 -13.54 -11.11 7.03
C CYS A 294 -12.41 -11.01 8.07
N LEU A 295 -11.54 -10.01 7.99
CA LEU A 295 -10.33 -9.96 8.83
C LEU A 295 -10.67 -9.69 10.31
N LEU A 296 -11.50 -8.67 10.59
CA LEU A 296 -11.82 -8.32 11.97
C LEU A 296 -12.59 -9.41 12.70
N LYS A 297 -13.37 -10.22 11.96
CA LYS A 297 -14.10 -11.37 12.53
C LYS A 297 -13.15 -12.40 13.15
N LYS A 298 -11.95 -12.58 12.59
CA LYS A 298 -10.92 -13.47 13.14
C LYS A 298 -10.37 -12.99 14.48
N PHE A 299 -10.55 -11.72 14.80
CA PHE A 299 -10.24 -11.10 16.09
C PHE A 299 -11.47 -10.94 16.99
N GLY A 300 -12.61 -11.56 16.62
CA GLY A 300 -13.85 -11.56 17.43
C GLY A 300 -14.77 -10.35 17.19
N ARG A 301 -14.56 -9.57 16.13
CA ARG A 301 -15.40 -8.41 15.82
C ARG A 301 -15.82 -8.39 14.35
N ASP A 302 -17.08 -8.67 14.08
CA ASP A 302 -17.61 -8.73 12.71
C ASP A 302 -17.90 -7.31 12.19
N LEU A 303 -16.87 -6.69 11.59
CA LEU A 303 -16.92 -5.35 11.00
C LEU A 303 -16.31 -5.38 9.60
N PRO A 304 -17.01 -4.81 8.60
CA PRO A 304 -16.45 -4.63 7.28
C PRO A 304 -15.32 -3.58 7.29
N ALA A 305 -14.38 -3.72 6.40
CA ALA A 305 -13.24 -2.79 6.33
C ALA A 305 -12.69 -2.65 4.90
N CYS A 306 -12.19 -1.45 4.61
CA CYS A 306 -11.50 -1.12 3.38
C CYS A 306 -10.37 -0.13 3.70
N GLY A 307 -9.20 -0.32 3.11
CA GLY A 307 -8.04 0.55 3.33
C GLY A 307 -6.97 0.37 2.27
N PHE A 308 -5.91 1.14 2.39
CA PHE A 308 -4.73 0.98 1.52
C PHE A 308 -3.45 1.41 2.23
N SER A 309 -2.34 0.94 1.71
CA SER A 309 -1.00 1.40 2.07
C SER A 309 -0.23 1.94 0.86
N VAL A 310 0.64 2.91 1.12
CA VAL A 310 1.61 3.49 0.18
C VAL A 310 3.01 3.17 0.68
N LYS A 311 3.84 2.60 -0.18
CA LYS A 311 5.26 2.35 0.10
C LYS A 311 6.06 3.62 -0.18
N LEU A 312 6.59 4.26 0.84
CA LEU A 312 7.29 5.55 0.69
C LEU A 312 8.66 5.39 0.01
N ASP A 313 9.39 4.34 0.34
CA ASP A 313 10.79 4.18 -0.07
C ASP A 313 11.02 4.19 -1.60
N PRO A 314 10.20 3.54 -2.43
CA PRO A 314 10.35 3.60 -3.89
C PRO A 314 10.04 4.98 -4.49
N LEU A 315 9.33 5.83 -3.75
CA LEU A 315 8.84 7.12 -4.22
C LEU A 315 9.77 8.29 -3.94
N ILE A 316 10.79 8.11 -3.11
CA ILE A 316 11.67 9.20 -2.64
C ILE A 316 12.31 9.97 -3.81
N ASP A 317 12.63 9.28 -4.92
CA ASP A 317 13.25 9.89 -6.10
C ASP A 317 12.22 10.41 -7.13
N HIS A 318 10.92 10.20 -6.87
CA HIS A 318 9.83 10.59 -7.76
C HIS A 318 9.00 11.78 -7.24
N VAL A 319 9.45 12.42 -6.16
CA VAL A 319 8.83 13.63 -5.61
C VAL A 319 9.63 14.87 -5.95
N ASP A 320 8.95 15.90 -6.47
CA ASP A 320 9.52 17.22 -6.68
C ASP A 320 9.50 17.99 -5.35
N VAL A 321 10.61 18.03 -4.66
CA VAL A 321 10.74 18.75 -3.38
C VAL A 321 11.61 19.96 -3.58
N GLN A 322 11.09 21.15 -3.25
CA GLN A 322 11.95 22.29 -3.01
C GLN A 322 12.62 22.11 -1.65
N LEU A 323 13.87 21.67 -1.68
CA LEU A 323 14.67 21.56 -0.47
C LEU A 323 14.84 22.94 0.17
N LYS A 324 14.86 22.97 1.49
CA LYS A 324 15.14 24.21 2.22
C LYS A 324 16.53 24.70 1.86
N LYS A 325 16.67 26.01 1.67
CA LYS A 325 17.98 26.64 1.46
C LYS A 325 18.95 26.24 2.56
N LYS A 326 20.19 26.00 2.19
CA LYS A 326 21.29 25.72 3.12
C LYS A 326 22.34 26.80 2.95
N PHE A 327 22.73 27.39 4.06
CA PHE A 327 23.73 28.43 4.11
C PHE A 327 24.92 27.95 4.94
N ILE A 328 26.14 28.25 4.47
CA ILE A 328 27.35 28.16 5.29
C ILE A 328 27.79 29.58 5.54
N LEU A 329 27.85 29.98 6.80
CA LEU A 329 28.33 31.28 7.25
C LEU A 329 29.72 31.12 7.82
N TYR A 330 30.70 31.61 7.10
CA TYR A 330 32.10 31.61 7.48
C TYR A 330 32.42 32.85 8.30
N TYR A 331 33.16 32.70 9.39
CA TYR A 331 33.48 33.80 10.29
C TYR A 331 34.86 33.67 10.92
N PRO A 332 35.60 34.83 11.14
CA PRO A 332 36.79 34.82 11.99
C PRO A 332 36.39 34.62 13.44
N GLU A 333 37.19 33.89 14.22
CA GLU A 333 36.87 33.60 15.62
C GLU A 333 36.56 34.86 16.46
N SER A 334 37.23 35.94 16.18
CA SER A 334 36.99 37.23 16.83
C SER A 334 35.61 37.83 16.63
N LYS A 335 34.85 37.35 15.59
CA LYS A 335 33.52 37.85 15.23
C LYS A 335 32.42 36.79 15.42
N GLN A 336 32.65 35.78 16.25
CA GLN A 336 31.71 34.68 16.46
C GLN A 336 30.30 35.18 16.88
N ILE A 337 30.21 36.12 17.81
CA ILE A 337 28.90 36.65 18.27
C ILE A 337 28.17 37.38 17.15
N GLU A 338 28.87 38.13 16.31
CA GLU A 338 28.29 38.82 15.16
C GLU A 338 27.78 37.81 14.12
N ALA A 339 28.56 36.76 13.85
CA ALA A 339 28.17 35.68 12.96
C ALA A 339 26.92 34.92 13.47
N MET A 340 26.83 34.70 14.78
CA MET A 340 25.62 34.06 15.37
C MET A 340 24.37 34.95 15.22
N LYS A 341 24.50 36.29 15.33
CA LYS A 341 23.38 37.21 15.09
C LYS A 341 22.94 37.15 13.63
N GLN A 342 23.86 37.16 12.67
CA GLN A 342 23.54 37.03 11.25
C GLN A 342 22.91 35.68 10.93
N ALA A 343 23.44 34.58 11.48
CA ALA A 343 22.88 33.26 11.32
C ALA A 343 21.42 33.17 11.82
N ASN A 344 21.06 33.86 12.92
CA ASN A 344 19.68 33.86 13.40
C ASN A 344 18.71 34.52 12.44
N THR A 345 19.18 35.50 11.62
CA THR A 345 18.37 36.07 10.56
C THR A 345 18.18 35.12 9.40
N LEU A 346 19.27 34.51 8.94
CA LEU A 346 19.27 33.54 7.83
C LEU A 346 18.49 32.25 8.15
N ARG A 347 18.42 31.82 9.41
CA ARG A 347 17.62 30.68 9.86
C ARG A 347 16.12 30.82 9.59
N LYS A 348 15.63 32.01 9.33
CA LYS A 348 14.23 32.21 8.89
C LYS A 348 14.01 31.77 7.44
N GLU A 349 15.07 31.73 6.63
CA GLU A 349 15.03 31.37 5.21
C GLU A 349 15.51 29.94 4.95
N GLY A 350 16.35 29.40 5.83
CA GLY A 350 16.91 28.06 5.65
C GLY A 350 17.76 27.59 6.82
N SER A 351 18.46 26.48 6.64
CA SER A 351 19.43 25.98 7.62
C SER A 351 20.75 26.73 7.48
N VAL A 352 21.43 27.01 8.62
CA VAL A 352 22.69 27.73 8.64
C VAL A 352 23.76 26.94 9.41
N ILE A 353 24.83 26.62 8.72
CA ILE A 353 26.05 26.06 9.30
C ILE A 353 27.00 27.21 9.62
N LEU A 354 27.59 27.23 10.79
CA LEU A 354 28.60 28.20 11.19
C LEU A 354 29.98 27.52 11.11
N GLU A 355 30.88 28.08 10.28
CA GLU A 355 32.23 27.56 10.13
C GLU A 355 33.29 28.63 10.42
N PRO A 356 34.23 28.36 11.34
CA PRO A 356 35.39 29.22 11.54
C PRO A 356 36.23 29.36 10.26
N SER A 357 36.70 30.55 9.98
CA SER A 357 37.51 30.87 8.79
C SER A 357 38.68 31.76 9.14
N LEU A 358 39.76 31.62 8.42
CA LEU A 358 40.94 32.52 8.52
C LEU A 358 40.71 33.89 7.84
N ASN A 359 39.60 34.08 7.16
CA ASN A 359 39.26 35.37 6.56
C ASN A 359 38.91 36.40 7.64
N GLU A 360 39.26 37.65 7.42
CA GLU A 360 38.99 38.75 8.37
C GLU A 360 37.51 39.21 8.42
N THR A 361 36.70 38.74 7.46
CA THR A 361 35.29 39.13 7.30
C THR A 361 34.36 37.94 7.36
N ILE A 362 33.12 38.23 7.85
CA ILE A 362 32.03 37.23 7.77
C ILE A 362 31.48 37.24 6.34
N TYR A 363 31.29 36.01 5.78
CA TYR A 363 30.63 35.86 4.49
C TYR A 363 29.72 34.64 4.46
N VAL A 364 28.68 34.68 3.63
CA VAL A 364 27.68 33.63 3.50
C VAL A 364 27.79 32.98 2.13
N LYS A 365 27.72 31.64 2.10
CA LYS A 365 27.61 30.87 0.88
C LYS A 365 26.30 30.09 0.94
N GLU A 366 25.45 30.27 -0.08
CA GLU A 366 24.29 29.38 -0.29
C GLU A 366 24.80 28.08 -0.91
N VAL A 367 24.32 26.95 -0.39
CA VAL A 367 24.70 25.60 -0.85
C VAL A 367 23.44 24.94 -1.36
N GLU A 368 23.51 24.34 -2.56
CA GLU A 368 22.43 23.56 -3.16
C GLU A 368 22.18 22.23 -2.43
#